data_d85cafb122bbc77f964478b9307b2514
#
_entry.id   d85cafb122bbc77f964478b9307b2514
#
_cell.length_a   1.000
_cell.length_b   1.000
_cell.length_c   1.000
_cell.angle_alpha   90.00
_cell.angle_beta   90.00
_cell.angle_gamma   90.00
#
_symmetry.space_group_name_H-M   'P 1'
#
loop_
_entity.id
_entity.type
_entity.pdbx_description
1 polymer ?
#
loop_
_entity_poly.entity_id
_entity_poly.type
_entity_poly.pdbx_seq_one_letter_code
_entity_poly.pdbx_strand_id
1 'polypeptide(L)'
;MARTIRPQGADADDALIGDALERAGHQHFTADPPRTLQGQINYLLRQLGSAKAVAAELGVTADSVNRYRRGARKNPPKAVADRIKDAVRARWQPRVRQRARRRAAATTGMTVEFRAQFGYRAPVGTTDEMRLRLITLHLPAEYATRLFDAQAGTTGENPNEVLAEAAQALYFQTDSQTGAARAQDLEVEITNIDYIAARY
;
A
#
# COMPACT_ATOMS: atom_id res chain seq x y z
N MET A 1 -11.07 -18.46 22.17
CA MET A 1 -10.64 -17.50 21.12
C MET A 1 -9.37 -18.06 20.49
N ALA A 2 -9.49 -18.67 19.33
CA ALA A 2 -8.35 -19.23 18.60
C ALA A 2 -7.59 -18.07 17.93
N ARG A 3 -6.36 -17.86 18.33
CA ARG A 3 -5.44 -16.90 17.68
C ARG A 3 -4.97 -17.55 16.37
N THR A 4 -5.51 -17.12 15.25
CA THR A 4 -5.04 -17.55 13.93
C THR A 4 -3.58 -17.11 13.78
N ILE A 5 -2.65 -18.07 13.75
CA ILE A 5 -1.23 -17.81 13.51
C ILE A 5 -1.10 -17.49 12.03
N ARG A 6 -0.87 -16.20 11.68
CA ARG A 6 -0.57 -15.78 10.32
C ARG A 6 0.79 -16.34 9.90
N PRO A 7 0.94 -16.87 8.67
CA PRO A 7 2.25 -17.18 8.11
C PRO A 7 3.09 -15.90 8.04
N GLN A 8 4.38 -15.99 8.34
CA GLN A 8 5.31 -14.83 8.36
C GLN A 8 5.39 -14.04 7.03
N GLY A 9 4.93 -14.62 5.91
CA GLY A 9 4.83 -13.93 4.61
C GLY A 9 3.66 -12.98 4.49
N ALA A 10 2.53 -13.26 5.13
CA ALA A 10 1.29 -12.48 4.95
C ALA A 10 1.42 -11.02 5.45
N ASP A 11 2.09 -10.79 6.57
CA ASP A 11 2.29 -9.42 7.07
C ASP A 11 3.23 -8.61 6.15
N ALA A 12 4.20 -9.26 5.49
CA ALA A 12 5.08 -8.63 4.51
C ALA A 12 4.31 -8.29 3.22
N ASP A 13 3.44 -9.16 2.74
CA ASP A 13 2.61 -8.93 1.57
C ASP A 13 1.60 -7.80 1.81
N ASP A 14 0.95 -7.74 2.99
CA ASP A 14 0.07 -6.64 3.39
C ASP A 14 0.81 -5.29 3.41
N ALA A 15 2.04 -5.27 3.92
CA ALA A 15 2.86 -4.06 3.90
C ALA A 15 3.20 -3.60 2.48
N LEU A 16 3.53 -4.53 1.56
CA LEU A 16 3.80 -4.22 0.16
C LEU A 16 2.57 -3.66 -0.56
N ILE A 17 1.39 -4.23 -0.30
CA ILE A 17 0.11 -3.72 -0.83
C ILE A 17 -0.13 -2.31 -0.30
N GLY A 18 0.02 -2.09 1.01
CA GLY A 18 -0.13 -0.78 1.64
C GLY A 18 0.79 0.28 1.02
N ASP A 19 2.07 -0.06 0.82
CA ASP A 19 3.05 0.81 0.17
C ASP A 19 2.70 1.12 -1.29
N ALA A 20 2.14 0.16 -2.03
CA ALA A 20 1.70 0.37 -3.40
C ALA A 20 0.51 1.35 -3.47
N LEU A 21 -0.46 1.22 -2.55
CA LEU A 21 -1.60 2.15 -2.44
C LEU A 21 -1.16 3.56 -2.06
N GLU A 22 -0.17 3.70 -1.17
CA GLU A 22 0.41 5.01 -0.84
C GLU A 22 1.15 5.62 -2.03
N ARG A 23 1.96 4.85 -2.75
CA ARG A 23 2.65 5.32 -3.98
C ARG A 23 1.65 5.77 -5.05
N ALA A 24 0.55 5.02 -5.23
CA ALA A 24 -0.54 5.41 -6.13
C ALA A 24 -1.15 6.76 -5.75
N GLY A 25 -1.38 6.99 -4.45
CA GLY A 25 -1.86 8.28 -3.95
C GLY A 25 -0.95 9.47 -4.27
N HIS A 26 0.37 9.23 -4.34
CA HIS A 26 1.35 10.28 -4.68
C HIS A 26 1.28 10.72 -6.15
N GLN A 27 0.72 9.90 -7.05
CA GLN A 27 0.57 10.26 -8.46
C GLN A 27 -0.45 11.39 -8.68
N HIS A 28 -1.32 11.64 -7.69
CA HIS A 28 -2.33 12.70 -7.74
C HIS A 28 -1.84 14.07 -7.25
N PHE A 29 -0.59 14.20 -6.83
CA PHE A 29 -0.07 15.48 -6.39
C PHE A 29 -0.14 16.52 -7.51
N THR A 30 -0.72 17.68 -7.20
CA THR A 30 -0.81 18.82 -8.13
C THR A 30 0.43 19.72 -8.10
N ALA A 31 1.30 19.53 -7.13
CA ALA A 31 2.57 20.22 -6.99
C ALA A 31 3.59 19.29 -6.33
N ASP A 32 4.86 19.42 -6.71
CA ASP A 32 5.94 18.65 -6.10
C ASP A 32 6.15 19.00 -4.63
N PRO A 33 6.48 18.04 -3.77
CA PRO A 33 6.95 18.32 -2.43
C PRO A 33 8.30 19.07 -2.44
N PRO A 34 8.64 19.78 -1.35
CA PRO A 34 9.90 20.50 -1.27
C PRO A 34 11.11 19.60 -1.54
N ARG A 35 11.98 20.02 -2.49
CA ARG A 35 13.14 19.22 -2.90
C ARG A 35 14.38 19.48 -2.04
N THR A 36 14.51 20.68 -1.44
CA THR A 36 15.65 21.03 -0.61
C THR A 36 15.47 20.56 0.83
N LEU A 37 16.57 20.17 1.49
CA LEU A 37 16.54 19.75 2.90
C LEU A 37 15.90 20.83 3.80
N GLN A 38 16.29 22.09 3.63
CA GLN A 38 15.71 23.20 4.40
C GLN A 38 14.19 23.34 4.15
N GLY A 39 13.76 23.24 2.89
CA GLY A 39 12.34 23.27 2.51
C GLY A 39 11.56 22.15 3.16
N GLN A 40 12.10 20.94 3.15
CA GLN A 40 11.51 19.75 3.76
C GLN A 40 11.37 19.91 5.29
N ILE A 41 12.43 20.33 5.96
CA ILE A 41 12.42 20.56 7.42
C ILE A 41 11.45 21.70 7.78
N ASN A 42 11.46 22.81 7.05
CA ASN A 42 10.53 23.91 7.29
C ASN A 42 9.07 23.48 7.07
N TYR A 43 8.82 22.63 6.08
CA TYR A 43 7.51 22.05 5.87
C TYR A 43 7.07 21.17 7.05
N LEU A 44 7.94 20.24 7.50
CA LEU A 44 7.65 19.37 8.65
C LEU A 44 7.43 20.18 9.94
N LEU A 45 8.20 21.25 10.16
CA LEU A 45 8.01 22.15 11.31
C LEU A 45 6.62 22.80 11.30
N ARG A 46 6.12 23.24 10.13
CA ARG A 46 4.77 23.79 10.00
C ARG A 46 3.69 22.73 10.26
N GLN A 47 3.91 21.48 9.83
CA GLN A 47 2.94 20.41 10.01
C GLN A 47 2.90 19.86 11.45
N LEU A 48 4.06 19.72 12.09
CA LEU A 48 4.23 19.09 13.40
C LEU A 48 4.34 20.10 14.55
N GLY A 49 4.45 21.39 14.25
CA GLY A 49 4.40 22.50 15.21
C GLY A 49 5.70 22.75 15.99
N SER A 50 6.61 21.78 16.12
CA SER A 50 7.84 21.97 16.90
C SER A 50 9.03 21.15 16.41
N ALA A 51 10.25 21.66 16.70
CA ALA A 51 11.48 20.92 16.42
C ALA A 51 11.58 19.60 17.22
N LYS A 52 10.97 19.54 18.40
CA LYS A 52 10.93 18.33 19.23
C LYS A 52 10.06 17.25 18.56
N ALA A 53 8.88 17.61 18.03
CA ALA A 53 8.00 16.69 17.32
C ALA A 53 8.63 16.18 16.02
N VAL A 54 9.29 17.08 15.24
CA VAL A 54 10.02 16.67 14.04
C VAL A 54 11.21 15.76 14.39
N ALA A 55 11.90 16.02 15.49
CA ALA A 55 13.01 15.21 15.95
C ALA A 55 12.57 13.79 16.32
N ALA A 56 11.45 13.67 17.04
CA ALA A 56 10.84 12.36 17.39
C ALA A 56 10.43 11.58 16.15
N GLU A 57 9.78 12.22 15.19
CA GLU A 57 9.36 11.62 13.91
C GLU A 57 10.58 11.10 13.10
N LEU A 58 11.65 11.86 13.07
CA LEU A 58 12.85 11.53 12.27
C LEU A 58 13.87 10.66 13.01
N GLY A 59 13.69 10.39 14.31
CA GLY A 59 14.66 9.68 15.13
C GLY A 59 15.99 10.43 15.24
N VAL A 60 15.96 11.78 15.41
CA VAL A 60 17.13 12.64 15.56
C VAL A 60 16.95 13.58 16.75
N THR A 61 17.95 14.39 17.08
CA THR A 61 17.82 15.41 18.13
C THR A 61 17.19 16.70 17.60
N ALA A 62 16.51 17.47 18.48
CA ALA A 62 15.96 18.78 18.12
C ALA A 62 17.04 19.77 17.63
N ASP A 63 18.26 19.66 18.16
CA ASP A 63 19.41 20.45 17.70
C ASP A 63 19.77 20.10 16.25
N SER A 64 19.77 18.81 15.89
CA SER A 64 19.97 18.36 14.50
C SER A 64 18.92 18.96 13.56
N VAL A 65 17.63 18.95 13.96
CA VAL A 65 16.55 19.58 13.18
C VAL A 65 16.82 21.07 12.98
N ASN A 66 17.25 21.79 14.04
CA ASN A 66 17.57 23.20 13.95
C ASN A 66 18.80 23.49 13.07
N ARG A 67 19.80 22.61 13.07
CA ARG A 67 20.98 22.71 12.17
C ARG A 67 20.57 22.49 10.71
N TYR A 68 19.71 21.51 10.42
CA TYR A 68 19.15 21.30 9.08
C TYR A 68 18.35 22.52 8.63
N ARG A 69 17.47 23.05 9.49
CA ARG A 69 16.66 24.24 9.21
C ARG A 69 17.50 25.45 8.82
N ARG A 70 18.59 25.71 9.57
CA ARG A 70 19.51 26.85 9.33
C ARG A 70 20.52 26.61 8.21
N GLY A 71 20.54 25.39 7.63
CA GLY A 71 21.53 25.04 6.61
C GLY A 71 22.96 24.83 7.14
N ALA A 72 23.15 24.83 8.47
CA ALA A 72 24.42 24.54 9.10
C ALA A 72 24.89 23.09 8.89
N ARG A 73 23.94 22.18 8.66
CA ARG A 73 24.21 20.80 8.25
C ARG A 73 23.44 20.51 6.99
N LYS A 74 24.14 20.33 5.86
CA LYS A 74 23.53 20.17 4.52
C LYS A 74 23.30 18.73 4.13
N ASN A 75 24.11 17.80 4.64
CA ASN A 75 24.10 16.39 4.26
C ASN A 75 23.75 15.52 5.48
N PRO A 76 22.47 15.15 5.68
CA PRO A 76 22.10 14.15 6.67
C PRO A 76 22.58 12.75 6.23
N PRO A 77 22.78 11.79 7.15
CA PRO A 77 22.96 10.39 6.80
C PRO A 77 21.81 9.90 5.90
N LYS A 78 22.10 8.97 4.97
CA LYS A 78 21.12 8.48 4.00
C LYS A 78 19.80 8.05 4.66
N ALA A 79 19.88 7.26 5.72
CA ALA A 79 18.68 6.80 6.45
C ALA A 79 17.83 7.96 7.03
N VAL A 80 18.47 9.07 7.45
CA VAL A 80 17.76 10.26 7.93
C VAL A 80 17.16 11.04 6.75
N ALA A 81 17.90 11.15 5.65
CA ALA A 81 17.43 11.82 4.45
C ALA A 81 16.19 11.12 3.88
N ASP A 82 16.18 9.80 3.85
CA ASP A 82 15.06 9.01 3.37
C ASP A 82 13.84 9.19 4.31
N ARG A 83 14.00 9.09 5.64
CA ARG A 83 12.92 9.38 6.61
C ARG A 83 12.35 10.80 6.46
N ILE A 84 13.19 11.81 6.18
CA ILE A 84 12.70 13.18 5.92
C ILE A 84 11.81 13.21 4.69
N LYS A 85 12.22 12.59 3.58
CA LYS A 85 11.45 12.53 2.34
C LYS A 85 10.10 11.81 2.57
N ASP A 86 10.12 10.68 3.27
CA ASP A 86 8.93 9.88 3.53
C ASP A 86 7.96 10.63 4.45
N ALA A 87 8.45 11.25 5.52
CA ALA A 87 7.64 12.08 6.42
C ALA A 87 6.99 13.28 5.70
N VAL A 88 7.70 13.90 4.74
CA VAL A 88 7.16 14.96 3.89
C VAL A 88 6.09 14.40 2.96
N ARG A 89 6.36 13.32 2.23
CA ARG A 89 5.42 12.70 1.29
C ARG A 89 4.14 12.24 1.98
N ALA A 90 4.27 11.62 3.14
CA ALA A 90 3.12 11.15 3.92
C ALA A 90 2.15 12.29 4.28
N ARG A 91 2.67 13.52 4.49
CA ARG A 91 1.88 14.69 4.87
C ARG A 91 1.57 15.63 3.71
N TRP A 92 2.12 15.36 2.51
CA TRP A 92 1.93 16.24 1.35
C TRP A 92 0.55 16.09 0.76
N GLN A 93 -0.14 17.22 0.56
CA GLN A 93 -1.45 17.31 -0.09
C GLN A 93 -2.47 16.24 0.35
N PRO A 94 -2.76 16.07 1.63
CA PRO A 94 -3.62 14.99 2.12
C PRO A 94 -5.04 15.06 1.55
N ARG A 95 -5.57 16.27 1.32
CA ARG A 95 -6.92 16.48 0.74
C ARG A 95 -7.01 16.01 -0.70
N VAL A 96 -5.93 16.16 -1.49
CA VAL A 96 -5.87 15.71 -2.89
C VAL A 96 -5.89 14.19 -2.93
N ARG A 97 -5.05 13.53 -2.13
CA ARG A 97 -5.04 12.06 -2.00
C ARG A 97 -6.38 11.53 -1.53
N GLN A 98 -6.97 12.14 -0.51
CA GLN A 98 -8.27 11.74 0.01
C GLN A 98 -9.37 11.87 -1.05
N ARG A 99 -9.35 12.94 -1.87
CA ARG A 99 -10.31 13.10 -2.97
C ARG A 99 -10.13 12.00 -4.02
N ALA A 100 -8.90 11.68 -4.39
CA ALA A 100 -8.61 10.60 -5.34
C ALA A 100 -9.08 9.24 -4.81
N ARG A 101 -8.79 8.90 -3.56
CA ARG A 101 -9.29 7.68 -2.89
C ARG A 101 -10.81 7.61 -2.87
N ARG A 102 -11.48 8.70 -2.48
CA ARG A 102 -12.97 8.77 -2.50
C ARG A 102 -13.54 8.56 -3.89
N ARG A 103 -12.89 9.10 -4.92
CA ARG A 103 -13.34 8.91 -6.30
C ARG A 103 -13.18 7.45 -6.72
N ALA A 104 -12.05 6.83 -6.42
CA ALA A 104 -11.82 5.41 -6.70
C ALA A 104 -12.85 4.53 -5.98
N ALA A 105 -13.07 4.78 -4.68
CA ALA A 105 -14.04 4.05 -3.86
C ALA A 105 -15.50 4.24 -4.30
N ALA A 106 -15.84 5.40 -4.89
CA ALA A 106 -17.23 5.70 -5.26
C ALA A 106 -17.58 5.32 -6.71
N THR A 107 -16.62 5.42 -7.64
CA THR A 107 -16.95 5.35 -9.08
C THR A 107 -15.91 4.67 -9.96
N THR A 108 -14.64 5.04 -9.87
CA THR A 108 -13.65 4.64 -10.89
C THR A 108 -12.99 3.30 -10.61
N GLY A 109 -13.06 2.81 -9.37
CA GLY A 109 -12.28 1.65 -8.96
C GLY A 109 -10.77 1.94 -9.02
N MET A 110 -9.97 0.87 -9.12
CA MET A 110 -8.52 0.97 -9.29
C MET A 110 -7.96 -0.15 -10.16
N THR A 111 -6.78 0.05 -10.70
CA THR A 111 -6.01 -1.00 -11.36
C THR A 111 -4.86 -1.41 -10.46
N VAL A 112 -4.71 -2.72 -10.23
CA VAL A 112 -3.58 -3.30 -9.48
C VAL A 112 -2.88 -4.30 -10.39
N GLU A 113 -1.58 -4.11 -10.58
CA GLU A 113 -0.68 -5.05 -11.26
C GLU A 113 0.27 -5.64 -10.22
N PHE A 114 0.35 -6.95 -10.14
CA PHE A 114 1.21 -7.60 -9.15
C PHE A 114 1.71 -8.96 -9.63
N ARG A 115 2.88 -9.34 -9.12
CA ARG A 115 3.49 -10.65 -9.33
C ARG A 115 3.60 -11.36 -7.99
N ALA A 116 3.01 -12.54 -7.91
CA ALA A 116 2.92 -13.33 -6.68
C ALA A 116 2.82 -14.82 -6.99
N GLN A 117 2.98 -15.64 -5.96
CA GLN A 117 2.66 -17.06 -6.01
C GLN A 117 1.16 -17.24 -5.71
N PHE A 118 0.49 -17.97 -6.59
CA PHE A 118 -0.92 -18.33 -6.48
C PHE A 118 -1.07 -19.79 -6.14
N GLY A 119 -1.70 -20.07 -5.01
CA GLY A 119 -2.18 -21.38 -4.61
C GLY A 119 -3.70 -21.48 -4.75
N TYR A 120 -4.20 -22.69 -4.89
CA TYR A 120 -5.62 -22.99 -4.99
C TYR A 120 -5.98 -24.06 -3.98
N ARG A 121 -7.06 -23.83 -3.22
CA ARG A 121 -7.66 -24.85 -2.37
C ARG A 121 -9.01 -25.24 -2.97
N ALA A 122 -9.16 -26.51 -3.33
CA ALA A 122 -10.46 -27.07 -3.70
C ALA A 122 -10.99 -27.95 -2.56
N PRO A 123 -12.33 -28.06 -2.37
CA PRO A 123 -12.94 -28.88 -1.32
C PRO A 123 -12.58 -30.37 -1.40
N VAL A 124 -12.12 -30.84 -2.55
CA VAL A 124 -11.71 -32.22 -2.79
C VAL A 124 -10.22 -32.26 -3.13
N GLY A 125 -9.38 -32.16 -2.10
CA GLY A 125 -8.02 -32.76 -2.04
C GLY A 125 -7.00 -32.49 -3.15
N THR A 126 -7.21 -31.54 -4.06
CA THR A 126 -6.22 -31.16 -5.06
C THR A 126 -5.48 -29.92 -4.59
N THR A 127 -4.30 -30.13 -4.02
CA THR A 127 -3.28 -29.08 -3.89
C THR A 127 -2.69 -28.86 -5.28
N ASP A 128 -3.12 -27.79 -5.97
CA ASP A 128 -2.42 -27.34 -7.15
C ASP A 128 -1.10 -26.67 -6.69
N GLU A 129 -0.01 -26.95 -7.40
CA GLU A 129 1.30 -26.37 -7.08
C GLU A 129 1.21 -24.85 -7.17
N MET A 130 1.79 -24.14 -6.19
CA MET A 130 1.91 -22.70 -6.21
C MET A 130 2.63 -22.22 -7.48
N ARG A 131 1.98 -21.38 -8.27
CA ARG A 131 2.54 -20.87 -9.54
C ARG A 131 2.77 -19.37 -9.46
N LEU A 132 3.97 -18.94 -9.85
CA LEU A 132 4.28 -17.53 -10.00
C LEU A 132 3.54 -16.96 -11.22
N ARG A 133 2.76 -15.89 -11.00
CA ARG A 133 2.01 -15.19 -12.05
C ARG A 133 2.14 -13.67 -11.89
N LEU A 134 2.20 -12.98 -13.03
CA LEU A 134 1.99 -11.53 -13.12
C LEU A 134 0.55 -11.30 -13.61
N ILE A 135 -0.25 -10.61 -12.81
CA ILE A 135 -1.66 -10.36 -13.09
C ILE A 135 -1.94 -8.87 -13.00
N THR A 136 -2.79 -8.37 -13.90
CA THR A 136 -3.38 -7.03 -13.83
C THR A 136 -4.88 -7.17 -13.57
N LEU A 137 -5.35 -6.59 -12.47
CA LEU A 137 -6.75 -6.56 -12.09
C LEU A 137 -7.31 -5.14 -12.21
N HIS A 138 -8.48 -5.02 -12.81
CA HIS A 138 -9.30 -3.81 -12.80
C HIS A 138 -10.35 -3.96 -11.71
N LEU A 139 -10.05 -3.48 -10.52
CA LEU A 139 -10.89 -3.61 -9.33
C LEU A 139 -12.04 -2.60 -9.39
N PRO A 140 -13.31 -3.04 -9.32
CA PRO A 140 -14.45 -2.16 -9.14
C PRO A 140 -14.36 -1.33 -7.87
N ALA A 141 -15.22 -0.31 -7.76
CA ALA A 141 -15.25 0.62 -6.63
C ALA A 141 -15.40 -0.07 -5.26
N GLU A 142 -16.14 -1.17 -5.19
CA GLU A 142 -16.33 -1.94 -3.95
C GLU A 142 -15.03 -2.56 -3.44
N TYR A 143 -14.23 -3.21 -4.32
CA TYR A 143 -12.92 -3.76 -3.94
C TYR A 143 -11.91 -2.66 -3.63
N ALA A 144 -11.98 -1.52 -4.35
CA ALA A 144 -11.15 -0.36 -4.04
C ALA A 144 -11.43 0.17 -2.62
N THR A 145 -12.71 0.24 -2.24
CA THR A 145 -13.14 0.63 -0.88
C THR A 145 -12.58 -0.34 0.15
N ARG A 146 -12.82 -1.63 -0.01
CA ARG A 146 -12.34 -2.66 0.92
C ARG A 146 -10.83 -2.65 1.08
N LEU A 147 -10.06 -2.47 -0.01
CA LEU A 147 -8.59 -2.36 0.06
C LEU A 147 -8.13 -1.13 0.85
N PHE A 148 -8.79 0.03 0.68
CA PHE A 148 -8.46 1.22 1.46
C PHE A 148 -8.82 1.05 2.94
N ASP A 149 -9.94 0.41 3.24
CA ASP A 149 -10.40 0.18 4.60
C ASP A 149 -9.55 -0.87 5.31
N ALA A 150 -9.16 -1.94 4.61
CA ALA A 150 -8.22 -2.94 5.10
C ALA A 150 -6.83 -2.34 5.38
N GLN A 151 -6.31 -1.48 4.47
CA GLN A 151 -5.06 -0.74 4.70
C GLN A 151 -5.15 0.18 5.92
N ALA A 152 -6.30 0.82 6.14
CA ALA A 152 -6.53 1.71 7.28
C ALA A 152 -6.78 0.94 8.59
N GLY A 153 -6.98 -0.38 8.55
CA GLY A 153 -7.35 -1.21 9.70
C GLY A 153 -8.75 -0.90 10.25
N THR A 154 -9.64 -0.35 9.42
CA THR A 154 -11.02 0.01 9.81
C THR A 154 -11.99 -1.16 9.74
N THR A 155 -11.67 -2.16 8.92
CA THR A 155 -12.34 -3.45 8.84
C THR A 155 -11.42 -4.53 9.42
N GLY A 156 -11.92 -5.64 9.86
CA GLY A 156 -11.06 -6.77 10.29
C GLY A 156 -10.38 -7.50 9.13
N GLU A 157 -10.57 -7.06 7.89
CA GLU A 157 -10.00 -7.65 6.68
C GLU A 157 -8.53 -7.30 6.50
N ASN A 158 -7.78 -8.17 5.82
CA ASN A 158 -6.41 -7.91 5.41
C ASN A 158 -6.35 -7.51 3.93
N PRO A 159 -5.46 -6.58 3.54
CA PRO A 159 -5.29 -6.21 2.13
C PRO A 159 -5.04 -7.39 1.19
N ASN A 160 -4.27 -8.39 1.64
CA ASN A 160 -3.97 -9.59 0.85
C ASN A 160 -5.21 -10.47 0.64
N GLU A 161 -6.06 -10.65 1.67
CA GLU A 161 -7.31 -11.40 1.56
C GLU A 161 -8.27 -10.74 0.56
N VAL A 162 -8.42 -9.42 0.64
CA VAL A 162 -9.25 -8.66 -0.31
C VAL A 162 -8.73 -8.79 -1.75
N LEU A 163 -7.40 -8.76 -1.94
CA LEU A 163 -6.77 -8.91 -3.24
C LEU A 163 -6.93 -10.33 -3.79
N ALA A 164 -6.84 -11.35 -2.94
CA ALA A 164 -7.04 -12.75 -3.31
C ALA A 164 -8.49 -13.02 -3.76
N GLU A 165 -9.46 -12.52 -3.01
CA GLU A 165 -10.88 -12.61 -3.37
C GLU A 165 -11.16 -11.89 -4.70
N ALA A 166 -10.61 -10.68 -4.88
CA ALA A 166 -10.74 -9.96 -6.14
C ALA A 166 -10.11 -10.72 -7.32
N ALA A 167 -8.93 -11.33 -7.12
CA ALA A 167 -8.30 -12.17 -8.15
C ALA A 167 -9.15 -13.38 -8.48
N GLN A 168 -9.73 -14.04 -7.48
CA GLN A 168 -10.66 -15.14 -7.66
C GLN A 168 -11.86 -14.71 -8.53
N ALA A 169 -12.53 -13.63 -8.15
CA ALA A 169 -13.75 -13.19 -8.82
C ALA A 169 -13.51 -12.66 -10.24
N LEU A 170 -12.44 -11.87 -10.42
CA LEU A 170 -12.24 -11.09 -11.66
C LEU A 170 -11.30 -11.75 -12.67
N TYR A 171 -10.39 -12.59 -12.22
CA TYR A 171 -9.42 -13.24 -13.10
C TYR A 171 -9.76 -14.72 -13.30
N PHE A 172 -9.92 -15.49 -12.22
CA PHE A 172 -10.08 -16.93 -12.31
C PHE A 172 -11.51 -17.38 -12.66
N GLN A 173 -12.53 -16.59 -12.33
CA GLN A 173 -13.93 -16.89 -12.73
C GLN A 173 -14.25 -16.45 -14.16
N THR A 174 -13.57 -15.45 -14.69
CA THR A 174 -13.83 -14.89 -16.03
C THR A 174 -13.16 -15.71 -17.14
N ASP A 175 -12.09 -16.46 -16.85
CA ASP A 175 -11.33 -17.24 -17.85
C ASP A 175 -11.90 -18.66 -18.09
N SER A 176 -13.10 -18.95 -17.60
CA SER A 176 -13.71 -20.27 -17.72
C SER A 176 -14.45 -20.48 -19.04
N GLN A 177 -13.71 -20.51 -20.17
CA GLN A 177 -14.26 -21.12 -21.39
C GLN A 177 -14.43 -22.66 -21.29
N THR A 178 -14.01 -23.30 -20.19
CA THR A 178 -14.01 -24.77 -20.07
C THR A 178 -14.49 -25.34 -18.73
N GLY A 179 -15.08 -24.58 -17.81
CA GLY A 179 -15.44 -25.19 -16.53
C GLY A 179 -16.20 -24.34 -15.53
N ALA A 180 -17.40 -23.90 -15.89
CA ALA A 180 -18.27 -23.09 -15.02
C ALA A 180 -18.59 -23.68 -13.63
N ALA A 181 -18.41 -24.99 -13.42
CA ALA A 181 -18.69 -25.65 -12.15
C ALA A 181 -17.50 -25.73 -11.18
N ARG A 182 -16.27 -25.49 -11.63
CA ARG A 182 -15.05 -25.59 -10.79
C ARG A 182 -14.64 -24.28 -10.12
N ALA A 183 -15.13 -23.14 -10.58
CA ALA A 183 -14.69 -21.84 -10.11
C ALA A 183 -15.42 -21.38 -8.83
N GLN A 184 -16.58 -21.91 -8.51
CA GLN A 184 -17.38 -21.46 -7.35
C GLN A 184 -16.86 -21.96 -6.00
N ASP A 185 -16.11 -23.07 -6.00
CA ASP A 185 -15.54 -23.68 -4.77
C ASP A 185 -14.00 -23.53 -4.68
N LEU A 186 -13.40 -22.69 -5.52
CA LEU A 186 -11.96 -22.50 -5.58
C LEU A 186 -11.58 -21.34 -4.67
N GLU A 187 -10.89 -21.61 -3.57
CA GLU A 187 -10.27 -20.58 -2.74
C GLU A 187 -8.89 -20.24 -3.29
N VAL A 188 -8.67 -18.97 -3.64
CA VAL A 188 -7.39 -18.46 -4.14
C VAL A 188 -6.57 -17.93 -2.98
N GLU A 189 -5.33 -18.41 -2.85
CA GLU A 189 -4.33 -17.92 -1.90
C GLU A 189 -3.23 -17.17 -2.65
N ILE A 190 -2.89 -15.96 -2.19
CA ILE A 190 -1.79 -15.17 -2.73
C ILE A 190 -0.69 -15.11 -1.68
N THR A 191 0.53 -15.46 -2.07
CA THR A 191 1.71 -15.41 -1.20
C THR A 191 2.94 -14.93 -1.96
N ASN A 192 3.94 -14.44 -1.20
CA ASN A 192 5.22 -14.03 -1.77
C ASN A 192 5.07 -13.00 -2.91
N ILE A 193 4.39 -11.90 -2.63
CA ILE A 193 4.31 -10.76 -3.55
C ILE A 193 5.71 -10.16 -3.69
N ASP A 194 6.30 -10.21 -4.87
CA ASP A 194 7.62 -9.62 -5.15
C ASP A 194 7.53 -8.33 -5.97
N TYR A 195 6.37 -8.06 -6.57
CA TYR A 195 6.07 -6.82 -7.28
C TYR A 195 4.60 -6.47 -7.13
N ILE A 196 4.32 -5.19 -6.83
CA ILE A 196 2.97 -4.64 -6.85
C ILE A 196 2.97 -3.15 -7.19
N ALA A 197 2.07 -2.76 -8.09
CA ALA A 197 1.78 -1.38 -8.45
C ALA A 197 0.27 -1.15 -8.49
N ALA A 198 -0.17 0.00 -7.99
CA ALA A 198 -1.57 0.41 -8.01
C ALA A 198 -1.75 1.76 -8.71
N ARG A 199 -2.94 1.98 -9.30
CA ARG A 199 -3.37 3.24 -9.92
C ARG A 199 -4.88 3.43 -9.70
N TYR A 200 -5.31 4.63 -9.33
CA TYR A 200 -6.73 4.97 -9.12
C TYR A 200 -7.04 6.42 -9.40
#